data_98e03af2343fdae1043b5b2b20876898
#
_entry.id   98e03af2343fdae1043b5b2b20876898
#
_cell.length_a   1.000
_cell.length_b   1.000
_cell.length_c   1.000
_cell.angle_alpha   90.00
_cell.angle_beta   90.00
_cell.angle_gamma   90.00
#
_symmetry.space_group_name_H-M   'P 1'
#
loop_
_entity.id
_entity.type
_entity.pdbx_description
1 polymer ?
#
loop_
_entity_poly.entity_id
_entity_poly.type
_entity_poly.pdbx_seq_one_letter_code
_entity_poly.pdbx_strand_id
1 'polypeptide(L)'
;MEQLFDDLQDFGAFDDAISGDVRDPYTELARLRHEEPVQRLETSGALPHEEGLPMFIVYRHEDIQQMLRDNETFSSAAVIAAFGPVLGEGVMLGMDEPIHGRLRSLVSKAF
;
A
#
# COMPACT_ATOMS: atom_id res chain seq x y z
N MET A 1 -16.69 -12.74 -12.60
CA MET A 1 -15.94 -12.03 -13.66
C MET A 1 -16.31 -10.53 -13.68
N GLU A 2 -17.58 -10.19 -13.60
CA GLU A 2 -18.05 -8.81 -13.51
C GLU A 2 -17.48 -8.08 -12.27
N GLN A 3 -17.52 -8.70 -11.12
CA GLN A 3 -16.95 -8.19 -9.86
C GLN A 3 -15.43 -7.95 -9.93
N LEU A 4 -14.70 -8.78 -10.67
CA LEU A 4 -13.26 -8.61 -10.87
C LEU A 4 -12.94 -7.38 -11.76
N PHE A 5 -13.82 -7.03 -12.69
CA PHE A 5 -13.67 -5.83 -13.52
C PHE A 5 -14.03 -4.56 -12.76
N ASP A 6 -15.00 -4.59 -11.86
CA ASP A 6 -15.33 -3.48 -10.97
C ASP A 6 -14.17 -3.22 -9.98
N ASP A 7 -13.60 -4.26 -9.40
CA ASP A 7 -12.42 -4.17 -8.52
C ASP A 7 -11.19 -3.59 -9.24
N LEU A 8 -11.02 -3.87 -10.54
CA LEU A 8 -9.93 -3.29 -11.34
C LEU A 8 -10.18 -1.82 -11.71
N GLN A 9 -11.42 -1.40 -11.86
CA GLN A 9 -11.77 0.02 -12.09
C GLN A 9 -11.54 0.84 -10.82
N ASP A 10 -11.88 0.31 -9.65
CA ASP A 10 -11.59 0.93 -8.36
C ASP A 10 -10.09 1.06 -8.11
N PHE A 11 -9.30 0.06 -8.54
CA PHE A 11 -7.85 0.10 -8.48
C PHE A 11 -7.26 1.17 -9.41
N GLY A 12 -7.83 1.35 -10.61
CA GLY A 12 -7.44 2.41 -11.53
C GLY A 12 -7.69 3.81 -10.96
N ALA A 13 -8.84 4.02 -10.33
CA ALA A 13 -9.16 5.29 -9.66
C ALA A 13 -8.22 5.57 -8.46
N PHE A 14 -7.81 4.54 -7.74
CA PHE A 14 -6.82 4.63 -6.68
C PHE A 14 -5.43 5.00 -7.22
N ASP A 15 -5.00 4.37 -8.31
CA ASP A 15 -3.73 4.68 -8.96
C ASP A 15 -3.69 6.11 -9.49
N ASP A 16 -4.75 6.57 -10.14
CA ASP A 16 -4.89 7.96 -10.62
C ASP A 16 -4.84 8.98 -9.46
N ALA A 17 -5.44 8.66 -8.32
CA ALA A 17 -5.43 9.53 -7.14
C ALA A 17 -4.03 9.64 -6.49
N ILE A 18 -3.20 8.60 -6.60
CA ILE A 18 -1.85 8.55 -6.01
C ILE A 18 -0.78 9.05 -7.00
N SER A 19 -0.93 8.75 -8.28
CA SER A 19 0.11 8.97 -9.29
C SER A 19 0.31 10.45 -9.66
N GLY A 20 -0.65 11.32 -9.38
CA GLY A 20 -0.56 12.74 -9.73
C GLY A 20 -0.38 12.98 -11.23
N ASP A 21 0.37 14.00 -11.62
CA ASP A 21 0.70 14.23 -13.05
C ASP A 21 1.78 13.24 -13.49
N VAL A 22 1.38 12.25 -14.26
CA VAL A 22 2.26 11.17 -14.78
C VAL A 22 3.42 11.72 -15.62
N ARG A 23 3.29 12.94 -16.18
CA ARG A 23 4.34 13.58 -17.01
C ARG A 23 5.45 14.21 -16.19
N ASP A 24 5.11 14.75 -15.00
CA ASP A 24 6.07 15.27 -14.02
C ASP A 24 5.62 15.00 -12.58
N PRO A 25 5.80 13.78 -12.09
CA PRO A 25 5.45 13.44 -10.71
C PRO A 25 6.38 14.08 -9.68
N TYR A 26 7.60 14.45 -10.10
CA TYR A 26 8.65 14.88 -9.15
C TYR A 26 8.38 16.25 -8.54
N THR A 27 7.88 17.19 -9.32
CA THR A 27 7.59 18.56 -8.85
C THR A 27 6.53 18.53 -7.76
N GLU A 28 5.42 17.85 -7.98
CA GLU A 28 4.34 17.73 -6.99
C GLU A 28 4.77 16.91 -5.76
N LEU A 29 5.45 15.80 -5.95
CA LEU A 29 5.98 15.02 -4.83
C LEU A 29 7.01 15.79 -3.99
N ALA A 30 7.81 16.66 -4.62
CA ALA A 30 8.73 17.54 -3.89
C ALA A 30 7.97 18.55 -3.03
N ARG A 31 6.91 19.16 -3.57
CA ARG A 31 6.04 20.07 -2.82
C ARG A 31 5.39 19.38 -1.63
N LEU A 32 4.75 18.23 -1.85
CA LEU A 32 4.08 17.46 -0.81
C LEU A 32 5.01 17.03 0.32
N ARG A 33 6.24 16.62 0.01
CA ARG A 33 7.24 16.29 1.04
C ARG A 33 7.53 17.46 2.00
N HIS A 34 7.40 18.69 1.53
CA HIS A 34 7.65 19.88 2.34
C HIS A 34 6.41 20.42 3.04
N GLU A 35 5.31 20.51 2.31
CA GLU A 35 4.10 21.19 2.78
C GLU A 35 3.14 20.27 3.54
N GLU A 36 3.00 19.02 3.05
CA GLU A 36 2.04 18.07 3.59
C GLU A 36 2.63 16.64 3.58
N PRO A 37 3.66 16.37 4.40
CA PRO A 37 4.41 15.12 4.37
C PRO A 37 3.57 13.88 4.72
N VAL A 38 2.43 14.05 5.37
CA VAL A 38 1.43 13.02 5.63
C VAL A 38 0.09 13.57 5.22
N GLN A 39 -0.47 13.03 4.15
CA GLN A 39 -1.76 13.44 3.61
C GLN A 39 -2.83 12.40 3.97
N ARG A 40 -3.95 12.87 4.51
CA ARG A 40 -5.13 12.05 4.70
C ARG A 40 -5.94 12.02 3.41
N LEU A 41 -6.24 10.81 2.93
CA LEU A 41 -7.16 10.63 1.81
C LEU A 41 -8.60 10.51 2.32
N GLU A 42 -9.47 11.32 1.78
CA GLU A 42 -10.91 11.21 1.93
C GLU A 42 -11.43 10.18 0.88
N THR A 43 -11.06 8.92 1.05
CA THR A 43 -11.56 7.86 0.16
C THR A 43 -12.71 7.13 0.81
N SER A 44 -13.85 7.19 0.19
CA SER A 44 -14.93 6.27 0.43
C SER A 44 -14.72 5.04 -0.47
N GLY A 45 -14.15 3.95 0.09
CA GLY A 45 -14.22 2.65 -0.58
C GLY A 45 -13.19 2.35 -1.67
N ALA A 46 -11.99 2.94 -1.63
CA ALA A 46 -10.95 2.61 -2.61
C ALA A 46 -10.36 1.19 -2.43
N LEU A 47 -10.54 0.60 -1.26
CA LEU A 47 -10.19 -0.80 -1.02
C LEU A 47 -11.42 -1.56 -0.49
N PRO A 48 -11.72 -2.76 -0.99
CA PRO A 48 -12.99 -3.48 -0.78
C PRO A 48 -13.36 -3.81 0.67
N HIS A 49 -12.50 -3.58 1.65
CA HIS A 49 -12.70 -4.01 3.04
C HIS A 49 -12.53 -2.90 4.09
N GLU A 50 -12.41 -1.62 3.66
CA GLU A 50 -12.06 -0.53 4.57
C GLU A 50 -13.09 0.59 4.59
N GLU A 51 -14.38 0.28 4.48
CA GLU A 51 -15.42 1.29 4.68
C GLU A 51 -15.25 1.98 6.03
N GLY A 52 -14.90 3.27 5.99
CA GLY A 52 -14.81 4.13 7.16
C GLY A 52 -13.44 4.21 7.84
N LEU A 53 -12.41 3.50 7.37
CA LEU A 53 -11.06 3.67 7.87
C LEU A 53 -10.32 4.80 7.11
N PRO A 54 -9.62 5.68 7.84
CA PRO A 54 -8.84 6.73 7.19
C PRO A 54 -7.61 6.14 6.50
N MET A 55 -7.38 6.55 5.26
CA MET A 55 -6.13 6.28 4.54
C MET A 55 -5.18 7.47 4.63
N PHE A 56 -3.88 7.17 4.65
CA PHE A 56 -2.84 8.18 4.67
C PHE A 56 -1.77 7.88 3.63
N ILE A 57 -1.30 8.91 2.93
CA ILE A 57 -0.11 8.84 2.09
C ILE A 57 1.03 9.53 2.82
N VAL A 58 2.19 8.89 2.84
CA VAL A 58 3.41 9.41 3.46
C VAL A 58 4.44 9.68 2.37
N TYR A 59 5.00 10.90 2.34
CA TYR A 59 5.86 11.36 1.24
C TYR A 59 7.34 11.47 1.60
N ARG A 60 7.71 11.58 2.90
CA ARG A 60 9.12 11.69 3.31
C ARG A 60 9.78 10.32 3.38
N HIS A 61 10.98 10.24 2.84
CA HIS A 61 11.77 9.02 2.84
C HIS A 61 12.05 8.47 4.24
N GLU A 62 12.42 9.34 5.19
CA GLU A 62 12.69 8.96 6.57
C GLU A 62 11.46 8.39 7.26
N ASP A 63 10.28 8.99 7.05
CA ASP A 63 9.02 8.52 7.64
C ASP A 63 8.62 7.17 7.05
N ILE A 64 8.71 7.03 5.73
CA ILE A 64 8.46 5.75 5.04
C ILE A 64 9.41 4.67 5.53
N GLN A 65 10.70 4.99 5.66
CA GLN A 65 11.69 4.04 6.14
C GLN A 65 11.44 3.60 7.59
N GLN A 66 11.00 4.53 8.45
CA GLN A 66 10.60 4.21 9.82
C GLN A 66 9.38 3.29 9.84
N MET A 67 8.33 3.60 9.06
CA MET A 67 7.14 2.77 8.97
C MET A 67 7.46 1.35 8.51
N LEU A 68 8.30 1.20 7.48
CA LEU A 68 8.68 -0.11 6.94
C LEU A 68 9.54 -0.96 7.89
N ARG A 69 10.14 -0.35 8.91
CA ARG A 69 10.92 -1.06 9.95
C ARG A 69 10.12 -1.38 11.19
N ASP A 70 9.06 -0.63 11.45
CA ASP A 70 8.20 -0.78 12.62
C ASP A 70 6.98 -1.64 12.29
N ASN A 71 7.20 -2.94 12.16
CA ASN A 71 6.16 -3.91 11.87
C ASN A 71 5.25 -4.24 13.06
N GLU A 72 5.57 -3.75 14.25
CA GLU A 72 4.67 -3.85 15.41
C GLU A 72 3.53 -2.82 15.32
N THR A 73 3.85 -1.62 14.84
CA THR A 73 2.86 -0.54 14.67
C THR A 73 2.18 -0.60 13.30
N PHE A 74 2.95 -0.90 12.24
CA PHE A 74 2.49 -0.89 10.84
C PHE A 74 2.50 -2.31 10.26
N SER A 75 1.37 -3.00 10.40
CA SER A 75 1.18 -4.34 9.88
C SER A 75 0.98 -4.36 8.37
N SER A 76 1.51 -5.38 7.71
CA SER A 76 1.25 -5.66 6.29
C SER A 76 -0.07 -6.41 6.04
N ALA A 77 -0.84 -6.71 7.08
CA ALA A 77 -2.08 -7.50 6.98
C ALA A 77 -3.15 -6.83 6.07
N ALA A 78 -3.14 -5.50 5.94
CA ALA A 78 -4.01 -4.78 5.01
C ALA A 78 -3.82 -5.22 3.55
N VAL A 79 -2.61 -5.65 3.18
CA VAL A 79 -2.32 -6.19 1.84
C VAL A 79 -3.10 -7.48 1.57
N ILE A 80 -3.25 -8.35 2.60
CA ILE A 80 -4.06 -9.57 2.47
C ILE A 80 -5.54 -9.21 2.31
N ALA A 81 -6.03 -8.21 3.04
CA ALA A 81 -7.41 -7.76 2.90
C ALA A 81 -7.70 -7.25 1.48
N ALA A 82 -6.77 -6.47 0.91
CA ALA A 82 -6.93 -5.87 -0.41
C ALA A 82 -6.70 -6.88 -1.56
N PHE A 83 -5.65 -7.68 -1.48
CA PHE A 83 -5.18 -8.51 -2.60
C PHE A 83 -5.35 -10.01 -2.40
N GLY A 84 -5.68 -10.46 -1.18
CA GLY A 84 -5.89 -11.87 -0.86
C GLY A 84 -6.89 -12.59 -1.76
N PRO A 85 -8.04 -11.98 -2.12
CA PRO A 85 -9.00 -12.57 -3.05
C PRO A 85 -8.42 -12.89 -4.44
N VAL A 86 -7.43 -12.12 -4.90
CA VAL A 86 -6.79 -12.28 -6.22
C VAL A 86 -5.50 -13.11 -6.14
N LEU A 87 -4.66 -12.84 -5.14
CA LEU A 87 -3.33 -13.42 -5.02
C LEU A 87 -3.27 -14.62 -4.06
N GLY A 88 -4.31 -14.81 -3.26
CA GLY A 88 -4.37 -15.81 -2.20
C GLY A 88 -3.80 -15.30 -0.87
N GLU A 89 -4.29 -15.87 0.23
CA GLU A 89 -3.92 -15.46 1.59
C GLU A 89 -2.47 -15.80 1.98
N GLY A 90 -1.81 -16.65 1.21
CA GLY A 90 -0.43 -17.10 1.43
C GLY A 90 0.65 -16.19 0.85
N VAL A 91 0.32 -14.99 0.42
CA VAL A 91 1.28 -14.07 -0.20
C VAL A 91 2.22 -13.49 0.86
N MET A 92 3.51 -13.69 0.67
CA MET A 92 4.55 -13.20 1.59
C MET A 92 4.50 -11.66 1.78
N LEU A 93 3.98 -10.94 0.80
CA LEU A 93 3.83 -9.48 0.81
C LEU A 93 2.93 -8.97 1.95
N GLY A 94 1.91 -9.74 2.33
CA GLY A 94 0.99 -9.39 3.41
C GLY A 94 1.30 -10.05 4.75
N MET A 95 2.48 -10.65 4.91
CA MET A 95 2.88 -11.30 6.15
C MET A 95 3.76 -10.39 6.99
N ASP A 96 3.50 -10.39 8.28
CA ASP A 96 4.33 -9.71 9.27
C ASP A 96 5.40 -10.64 9.85
N GLU A 97 6.36 -10.06 10.59
CA GLU A 97 7.35 -10.83 11.32
C GLU A 97 6.70 -11.65 12.47
N PRO A 98 7.20 -12.83 12.79
CA PRO A 98 8.43 -13.47 12.28
C PRO A 98 8.24 -14.34 11.02
N ILE A 99 7.02 -14.47 10.52
CA ILE A 99 6.69 -15.38 9.41
C ILE A 99 7.32 -14.88 8.11
N HIS A 100 7.21 -13.58 7.84
CA HIS A 100 7.81 -12.94 6.68
C HIS A 100 9.31 -13.19 6.58
N GLY A 101 10.08 -12.89 7.63
CA GLY A 101 11.53 -13.08 7.65
C GLY A 101 11.94 -14.53 7.47
N ARG A 102 11.18 -15.47 8.05
CA ARG A 102 11.43 -16.91 7.88
C ARG A 102 11.27 -17.35 6.42
N LEU A 103 10.17 -16.98 5.78
CA LEU A 103 9.93 -17.33 4.38
C LEU A 103 10.90 -16.64 3.44
N ARG A 104 11.16 -15.34 3.65
CA ARG A 104 12.13 -14.58 2.87
C ARG A 104 13.53 -15.20 2.94
N SER A 105 13.95 -15.67 4.10
CA SER A 105 15.25 -16.32 4.25
C SER A 105 15.38 -17.62 3.45
N LEU A 106 14.29 -18.36 3.27
CA LEU A 106 14.27 -19.56 2.45
C LEU A 106 14.41 -19.22 0.96
N VAL A 107 13.66 -18.24 0.50
CA VAL A 107 13.71 -17.77 -0.90
C VAL A 107 15.06 -17.17 -1.24
N SER A 108 15.63 -16.33 -0.36
CA SER A 108 16.94 -15.69 -0.58
C SER A 108 18.12 -16.66 -0.67
N LYS A 109 17.95 -17.91 -0.17
CA LYS A 109 18.98 -18.96 -0.33
C LYS A 109 18.94 -19.62 -1.71
N ALA A 110 17.82 -19.48 -2.43
CA ALA A 110 17.64 -20.07 -3.75
C ALA A 110 18.12 -19.13 -4.88
N PHE A 111 18.32 -17.85 -4.59
CA PHE A 111 18.78 -16.81 -5.49
C PHE A 111 20.08 -16.17 -4.99
#